data_0ca2a3cee29e4b3bbc2ac0698fa3cd0b
#
_entry.id   0ca2a3cee29e4b3bbc2ac0698fa3cd0b
#
_cell.length_a   1.000
_cell.length_b   1.000
_cell.length_c   1.000
_cell.angle_alpha   90.00
_cell.angle_beta   90.00
_cell.angle_gamma   90.00
#
_symmetry.space_group_name_H-M   'P 1'
#
loop_
_entity.id
_entity.type
_entity.pdbx_description
1 polymer ?
#
loop_
_entity_poly.entity_id
_entity_poly.type
_entity_poly.pdbx_seq_one_letter_code
_entity_poly.pdbx_strand_id
1 'polypeptide(L)'
;MIEALLKGLALGLILALSVGPVIFTIIKQSIYNGHEGGFSFVAGVWISDIILVVLCNAFTELVKELLEYKKLIGYTGSTFLLAMGVYYLFFKKNRIRVNGNGLEIKLGRGDHTQIFFSGFLINTLNPSVIIFWLVNATAFAVSHTLQQRIIIFTICILF
;
A
#
# COMPACT_ATOMS: atom_id res chain seq x y z
N MET A 1 23.46 -0.46 -14.13
CA MET A 1 22.84 -1.51 -13.33
C MET A 1 22.91 -1.20 -11.83
N ILE A 2 24.11 -0.96 -11.28
CA ILE A 2 24.29 -0.60 -9.85
C ILE A 2 23.47 0.64 -9.46
N GLU A 3 23.43 1.66 -10.29
CA GLU A 3 22.63 2.88 -10.05
C GLU A 3 21.13 2.58 -9.93
N ALA A 4 20.57 1.71 -10.78
CA ALA A 4 19.17 1.30 -10.69
C ALA A 4 18.88 0.53 -9.39
N LEU A 5 19.79 -0.33 -8.96
CA LEU A 5 19.68 -1.04 -7.69
C LEU A 5 19.66 -0.06 -6.50
N LEU A 6 20.59 0.90 -6.47
CA LEU A 6 20.67 1.90 -5.39
C LEU A 6 19.41 2.79 -5.36
N LYS A 7 18.90 3.20 -6.53
CA LYS A 7 17.67 3.99 -6.62
C LYS A 7 16.45 3.20 -6.13
N GLY A 8 16.33 1.94 -6.52
CA GLY A 8 15.26 1.06 -6.05
C GLY A 8 15.29 0.88 -4.54
N LEU A 9 16.47 0.63 -3.98
CA LEU A 9 16.66 0.49 -2.53
C LEU A 9 16.33 1.80 -1.79
N ALA A 10 16.80 2.94 -2.29
CA ALA A 10 16.49 4.24 -1.67
C ALA A 10 14.99 4.54 -1.67
N LEU A 11 14.30 4.26 -2.79
CA LEU A 11 12.85 4.42 -2.88
C LEU A 11 12.10 3.47 -1.95
N GLY A 12 12.52 2.21 -1.85
CA GLY A 12 11.95 1.22 -0.94
C GLY A 12 12.09 1.68 0.50
N LEU A 13 13.26 2.17 0.89
CA LEU A 13 13.48 2.75 2.22
C LEU A 13 12.55 3.95 2.51
N ILE A 14 12.40 4.86 1.55
CA ILE A 14 11.49 6.01 1.70
C ILE A 14 10.05 5.52 1.87
N LEU A 15 9.61 4.56 1.07
CA LEU A 15 8.28 4.00 1.15
C LEU A 15 8.05 3.27 2.48
N ALA A 16 9.00 2.44 2.91
CA ALA A 16 8.94 1.68 4.16
C ALA A 16 8.93 2.59 5.40
N LEU A 17 9.66 3.71 5.37
CA LEU A 17 9.70 4.70 6.46
C LEU A 17 8.53 5.70 6.40
N SER A 18 7.74 5.68 5.34
CA SER A 18 6.56 6.55 5.21
C SER A 18 5.47 6.13 6.17
N VAL A 19 5.44 6.78 7.33
CA VAL A 19 4.43 6.51 8.36
C VAL A 19 3.06 6.98 7.88
N GLY A 20 2.14 6.03 7.72
CA GLY A 20 0.80 6.31 7.21
C GLY A 20 -0.25 5.29 7.67
N PRO A 21 -1.48 5.37 7.14
CA PRO A 21 -2.58 4.47 7.52
C PRO A 21 -2.24 2.98 7.37
N VAL A 22 -1.38 2.66 6.41
CA VAL A 22 -0.93 1.28 6.14
C VAL A 22 -0.17 0.72 7.34
N ILE A 23 0.86 1.44 7.85
CA ILE A 23 1.67 0.98 8.98
C ILE A 23 0.82 0.78 10.23
N PHE A 24 -0.04 1.73 10.57
CA PHE A 24 -0.94 1.59 11.72
C PHE A 24 -1.88 0.39 11.59
N THR A 25 -2.35 0.13 10.36
CA THR A 25 -3.24 -1.00 10.11
C THR A 25 -2.49 -2.33 10.13
N ILE A 26 -1.24 -2.40 9.65
CA ILE A 26 -0.39 -3.61 9.78
C ILE A 26 -0.21 -3.95 11.25
N ILE A 27 0.20 -2.98 12.08
CA ILE A 27 0.38 -3.18 13.53
C ILE A 27 -0.92 -3.68 14.15
N LYS A 28 -2.05 -3.04 13.83
CA LYS A 28 -3.36 -3.44 14.32
C LYS A 28 -3.71 -4.87 13.91
N GLN A 29 -3.56 -5.22 12.64
CA GLN A 29 -3.87 -6.56 12.14
C GLN A 29 -2.97 -7.62 12.78
N SER A 30 -1.70 -7.31 12.99
CA SER A 30 -0.76 -8.23 13.64
C SER A 30 -1.10 -8.45 15.12
N ILE A 31 -1.55 -7.42 15.84
CA ILE A 31 -1.94 -7.54 17.25
C ILE A 31 -3.26 -8.33 17.39
N TYR A 32 -4.27 -8.03 16.57
CA TYR A 32 -5.61 -8.61 16.72
C TYR A 32 -5.79 -9.97 16.04
N ASN A 33 -5.07 -10.22 14.95
CA ASN A 33 -5.22 -11.40 14.11
C ASN A 33 -3.91 -12.23 14.02
N GLY A 34 -2.91 -11.90 14.86
CA GLY A 34 -1.62 -12.58 14.86
C GLY A 34 -0.81 -12.32 13.59
N HIS A 35 0.30 -13.07 13.46
CA HIS A 35 1.20 -12.93 12.30
C HIS A 35 0.50 -13.20 10.96
N GLU A 36 -0.40 -14.17 10.92
CA GLU A 36 -1.15 -14.52 9.70
C GLU A 36 -2.03 -13.37 9.20
N GLY A 37 -2.66 -12.63 10.13
CA GLY A 37 -3.42 -11.43 9.80
C GLY A 37 -2.55 -10.31 9.26
N GLY A 38 -1.38 -10.10 9.86
CA GLY A 38 -0.37 -9.16 9.37
C GLY A 38 0.08 -9.50 7.95
N PHE A 39 0.47 -10.76 7.71
CA PHE A 39 0.89 -11.21 6.37
C PHE A 39 -0.22 -11.11 5.32
N SER A 40 -1.45 -11.46 5.66
CA SER A 40 -2.59 -11.35 4.75
C SER A 40 -2.83 -9.88 4.34
N PHE A 41 -2.69 -8.95 5.28
CA PHE A 41 -2.80 -7.53 5.01
C PHE A 41 -1.67 -7.02 4.10
N VAL A 42 -0.42 -7.38 4.41
CA VAL A 42 0.77 -7.00 3.64
C VAL A 42 0.70 -7.55 2.21
N ALA A 43 0.23 -8.79 2.03
CA ALA A 43 0.00 -9.34 0.70
C ALA A 43 -0.98 -8.50 -0.13
N GLY A 44 -2.04 -7.98 0.49
CA GLY A 44 -2.96 -7.04 -0.16
C GLY A 44 -2.29 -5.73 -0.56
N VAL A 45 -1.46 -5.17 0.31
CA VAL A 45 -0.65 -3.96 0.02
C VAL A 45 0.30 -4.20 -1.15
N TRP A 46 1.02 -5.30 -1.16
CA TRP A 46 1.95 -5.65 -2.24
C TRP A 46 1.27 -5.76 -3.59
N ILE A 47 0.14 -6.46 -3.68
CA ILE A 47 -0.62 -6.56 -4.92
C ILE A 47 -1.09 -5.18 -5.39
N SER A 48 -1.53 -4.33 -4.48
CA SER A 48 -1.90 -2.94 -4.78
C SER A 48 -0.72 -2.16 -5.37
N ASP A 49 0.48 -2.25 -4.77
CA ASP A 49 1.66 -1.54 -5.25
C ASP A 49 2.10 -2.02 -6.63
N ILE A 50 2.08 -3.33 -6.87
CA ILE A 50 2.37 -3.91 -8.20
C ILE A 50 1.41 -3.35 -9.26
N ILE A 51 0.11 -3.34 -8.97
CA ILE A 51 -0.90 -2.81 -9.89
C ILE A 51 -0.68 -1.31 -10.14
N LEU A 52 -0.44 -0.52 -9.09
CA LEU A 52 -0.20 0.92 -9.23
C LEU A 52 1.06 1.20 -10.05
N VAL A 53 2.15 0.48 -9.83
CA VAL A 53 3.39 0.61 -10.62
C VAL A 53 3.14 0.29 -12.09
N VAL A 54 2.46 -0.82 -12.38
CA VAL A 54 2.14 -1.21 -13.76
C VAL A 54 1.26 -0.16 -14.43
N LEU A 55 0.21 0.29 -13.78
CA LEU A 55 -0.68 1.33 -14.30
C LEU A 55 0.07 2.65 -14.54
N CYS A 56 0.85 3.13 -13.58
CA CYS A 56 1.61 4.37 -13.69
C CYS A 56 2.63 4.32 -14.84
N ASN A 57 3.27 3.17 -15.07
CA ASN A 57 4.23 3.01 -16.16
C ASN A 57 3.56 2.81 -17.54
N ALA A 58 2.41 2.10 -17.59
CA ALA A 58 1.68 1.87 -18.84
C ALA A 58 0.98 3.13 -19.35
N PHE A 59 0.51 3.97 -18.44
CA PHE A 59 -0.29 5.15 -18.76
C PHE A 59 0.39 6.47 -18.37
N THR A 60 1.69 6.60 -18.67
CA THR A 60 2.48 7.78 -18.30
C THR A 60 1.87 9.10 -18.81
N GLU A 61 1.24 9.12 -19.97
CA GLU A 61 0.58 10.32 -20.51
C GLU A 61 -0.72 10.64 -19.74
N LEU A 62 -1.54 9.62 -19.46
CA LEU A 62 -2.74 9.78 -18.62
C LEU A 62 -2.38 10.26 -17.20
N VAL A 63 -1.25 9.81 -16.71
CA VAL A 63 -0.70 10.21 -15.41
C VAL A 63 -0.36 11.70 -15.38
N LYS A 64 0.21 12.25 -16.45
CA LYS A 64 0.49 13.70 -16.54
C LYS A 64 -0.79 14.53 -16.40
N GLU A 65 -1.87 14.12 -17.08
CA GLU A 65 -3.18 14.77 -16.95
C GLU A 65 -3.74 14.64 -15.52
N LEU A 66 -3.63 13.46 -14.91
CA LEU A 66 -4.07 13.25 -13.52
C LEU A 66 -3.30 14.11 -12.51
N LEU A 67 -2.02 14.42 -12.75
CA LEU A 67 -1.24 15.31 -11.91
C LEU A 67 -1.76 16.75 -11.91
N GLU A 68 -2.46 17.19 -12.93
CA GLU A 68 -3.15 18.49 -12.93
C GLU A 68 -4.27 18.53 -11.88
N TYR A 69 -4.90 17.39 -11.61
CA TYR A 69 -5.97 17.21 -10.60
C TYR A 69 -5.45 16.81 -9.22
N LYS A 70 -4.15 16.96 -8.94
CA LYS A 70 -3.53 16.54 -7.66
C LYS A 70 -4.23 17.06 -6.41
N LYS A 71 -4.78 18.28 -6.46
CA LYS A 71 -5.55 18.85 -5.33
C LYS A 71 -6.86 18.09 -5.11
N LEU A 72 -7.59 17.80 -6.18
CA LEU A 72 -8.85 17.05 -6.10
C LEU A 72 -8.61 15.63 -5.59
N ILE A 73 -7.58 14.94 -6.13
CA ILE A 73 -7.16 13.61 -5.69
C ILE A 73 -6.75 13.64 -4.20
N GLY A 74 -6.00 14.67 -3.79
CA GLY A 74 -5.60 14.86 -2.40
C GLY A 74 -6.79 15.05 -1.46
N TYR A 75 -7.74 15.90 -1.79
CA TYR A 75 -8.92 16.16 -0.96
C TYR A 75 -9.85 14.95 -0.88
N THR A 76 -10.13 14.29 -2.01
CA THR A 76 -11.00 13.10 -2.04
C THR A 76 -10.38 11.95 -1.27
N GLY A 77 -9.07 11.70 -1.45
CA GLY A 77 -8.34 10.67 -0.72
C GLY A 77 -8.26 10.96 0.78
N SER A 78 -7.99 12.21 1.16
CA SER A 78 -7.95 12.61 2.57
C SER A 78 -9.32 12.46 3.24
N THR A 79 -10.40 12.85 2.56
CA THR A 79 -11.77 12.68 3.04
C THR A 79 -12.11 11.19 3.20
N PHE A 80 -11.71 10.36 2.25
CA PHE A 80 -11.89 8.91 2.33
C PHE A 80 -11.15 8.31 3.53
N LEU A 81 -9.87 8.67 3.72
CA LEU A 81 -9.08 8.18 4.86
C LEU A 81 -9.67 8.64 6.20
N LEU A 82 -10.14 9.89 6.28
CA LEU A 82 -10.78 10.42 7.46
C LEU A 82 -12.08 9.68 7.77
N ALA A 83 -12.94 9.48 6.76
CA ALA A 83 -14.19 8.73 6.88
C ALA A 83 -13.91 7.27 7.32
N MET A 84 -12.89 6.65 6.73
CA MET A 84 -12.46 5.30 7.08
C MET A 84 -11.90 5.23 8.50
N GLY A 85 -11.09 6.21 8.92
CA GLY A 85 -10.60 6.31 10.29
C GLY A 85 -11.73 6.44 11.30
N VAL A 86 -12.70 7.30 11.04
CA VAL A 86 -13.91 7.45 11.86
C VAL A 86 -14.72 6.15 11.91
N TYR A 87 -14.93 5.50 10.76
CA TYR A 87 -15.61 4.21 10.70
C TYR A 87 -14.92 3.14 11.55
N TYR A 88 -13.57 3.03 11.45
CA TYR A 88 -12.82 2.07 12.25
C TYR A 88 -12.86 2.37 13.74
N LEU A 89 -12.85 3.66 14.15
CA LEU A 89 -12.89 4.05 15.55
C LEU A 89 -14.26 3.79 16.19
N PHE A 90 -15.33 4.11 15.48
CA PHE A 90 -16.67 4.12 16.08
C PHE A 90 -17.55 2.89 15.74
N PHE A 91 -17.37 2.28 14.57
CA PHE A 91 -18.26 1.25 14.08
C PHE A 91 -17.65 -0.15 14.03
N LYS A 92 -16.35 -0.29 13.95
CA LYS A 92 -15.73 -1.62 13.89
C LYS A 92 -15.59 -2.21 15.28
N LYS A 93 -16.53 -3.06 15.68
CA LYS A 93 -16.39 -3.94 16.86
C LYS A 93 -15.36 -5.03 16.56
N ASN A 94 -14.22 -4.97 17.22
CA ASN A 94 -13.22 -6.04 17.17
C ASN A 94 -13.80 -7.27 17.91
N ARG A 95 -14.14 -8.30 17.17
CA ARG A 95 -14.48 -9.60 17.77
C ARG A 95 -13.16 -10.31 18.09
N ILE A 96 -12.70 -10.17 19.33
CA ILE A 96 -11.63 -11.02 19.86
C ILE A 96 -12.30 -12.38 20.12
N ARG A 97 -11.99 -13.38 19.30
CA ARG A 97 -12.35 -14.78 19.60
C ARG A 97 -11.29 -15.34 20.53
N VAL A 98 -11.54 -15.31 21.82
CA VAL A 98 -10.73 -16.01 22.81
C VAL A 98 -11.17 -17.47 22.81
N ASN A 99 -10.33 -18.36 22.30
CA ASN A 99 -10.53 -19.80 22.50
C ASN A 99 -9.90 -20.18 23.84
N GLY A 100 -10.56 -21.00 24.65
CA GLY A 100 -10.28 -21.30 26.04
C GLY A 100 -8.90 -21.92 26.39
N ASN A 101 -7.97 -22.08 25.45
CA ASN A 101 -6.66 -22.68 25.63
C ASN A 101 -5.47 -21.75 25.26
N GLY A 102 -5.58 -20.47 25.57
CA GLY A 102 -4.52 -19.49 25.23
C GLY A 102 -4.84 -18.67 23.97
N LEU A 103 -4.12 -17.57 23.82
CA LEU A 103 -4.31 -16.55 22.78
C LEU A 103 -3.88 -17.04 21.36
N GLU A 104 -4.32 -18.22 20.93
CA GLU A 104 -4.19 -18.62 19.53
C GLU A 104 -5.42 -18.16 18.75
N ILE A 105 -5.29 -17.04 18.07
CA ILE A 105 -6.29 -16.54 17.14
C ILE A 105 -6.11 -17.34 15.83
N LYS A 106 -6.90 -18.39 15.63
CA LYS A 106 -6.97 -19.08 14.33
C LYS A 106 -7.94 -18.29 13.42
N LEU A 107 -7.40 -17.65 12.43
CA LEU A 107 -8.19 -16.98 11.40
C LEU A 107 -8.86 -18.03 10.49
N GLY A 108 -10.15 -17.84 10.21
CA GLY A 108 -10.83 -18.60 9.17
C GLY A 108 -10.45 -18.09 7.76
N ARG A 109 -10.68 -18.92 6.74
CA ARG A 109 -10.36 -18.59 5.34
C ARG A 109 -11.02 -17.27 4.87
N GLY A 110 -12.24 -16.98 5.33
CA GLY A 110 -12.94 -15.74 5.04
C GLY A 110 -12.31 -14.51 5.71
N ASP A 111 -11.73 -14.69 6.88
CA ASP A 111 -11.08 -13.61 7.62
C ASP A 111 -9.80 -13.16 6.91
N HIS A 112 -9.00 -14.09 6.39
CA HIS A 112 -7.79 -13.79 5.59
C HIS A 112 -8.12 -13.01 4.32
N THR A 113 -9.15 -13.42 3.58
CA THR A 113 -9.59 -12.73 2.37
C THR A 113 -10.03 -11.31 2.67
N GLN A 114 -10.81 -11.12 3.73
CA GLN A 114 -11.26 -9.79 4.14
C GLN A 114 -10.09 -8.89 4.55
N ILE A 115 -9.12 -9.44 5.27
CA ILE A 115 -7.92 -8.71 5.68
C ILE A 115 -7.07 -8.33 4.48
N PHE A 116 -6.87 -9.26 3.53
CA PHE A 116 -6.18 -9.00 2.26
C PHE A 116 -6.83 -7.84 1.48
N PHE A 117 -8.14 -7.91 1.24
CA PHE A 117 -8.84 -6.83 0.55
C PHE A 117 -8.82 -5.51 1.32
N SER A 118 -8.79 -5.56 2.65
CA SER A 118 -8.60 -4.36 3.46
C SER A 118 -7.23 -3.72 3.21
N GLY A 119 -6.16 -4.52 3.14
CA GLY A 119 -4.82 -4.05 2.80
C GLY A 119 -4.75 -3.46 1.39
N PHE A 120 -5.30 -4.18 0.43
CA PHE A 120 -5.40 -3.74 -0.95
C PHE A 120 -6.11 -2.40 -1.09
N LEU A 121 -7.30 -2.25 -0.52
CA LEU A 121 -8.10 -1.02 -0.64
C LEU A 121 -7.47 0.16 0.11
N ILE A 122 -6.97 -0.07 1.33
CA ILE A 122 -6.33 0.99 2.12
C ILE A 122 -5.10 1.54 1.38
N ASN A 123 -4.33 0.69 0.73
CA ASN A 123 -3.16 1.10 -0.01
C ASN A 123 -3.52 1.75 -1.35
N THR A 124 -4.39 1.12 -2.15
CA THR A 124 -4.83 1.64 -3.45
C THR A 124 -5.49 3.02 -3.35
N LEU A 125 -6.28 3.24 -2.30
CA LEU A 125 -7.01 4.49 -2.09
C LEU A 125 -6.21 5.50 -1.25
N ASN A 126 -4.98 5.17 -0.89
CA ASN A 126 -4.09 6.08 -0.16
C ASN A 126 -3.49 7.13 -1.12
N PRO A 127 -3.86 8.41 -1.01
CA PRO A 127 -3.37 9.43 -1.94
C PRO A 127 -1.85 9.59 -1.89
N SER A 128 -1.21 9.35 -0.74
CA SER A 128 0.24 9.44 -0.61
C SER A 128 0.94 8.36 -1.44
N VAL A 129 0.39 7.14 -1.47
CA VAL A 129 0.92 6.03 -2.26
C VAL A 129 0.70 6.27 -3.75
N ILE A 130 -0.49 6.72 -4.14
CA ILE A 130 -0.79 7.07 -5.52
C ILE A 130 0.18 8.15 -6.02
N ILE A 131 0.34 9.24 -5.27
CA ILE A 131 1.26 10.33 -5.63
C ILE A 131 2.70 9.84 -5.69
N PHE A 132 3.12 9.00 -4.73
CA PHE A 132 4.47 8.41 -4.73
C PHE A 132 4.74 7.65 -6.03
N TRP A 133 3.87 6.73 -6.44
CA TRP A 133 4.05 5.95 -7.67
C TRP A 133 3.95 6.80 -8.93
N LEU A 134 3.01 7.76 -8.98
CA LEU A 134 2.83 8.67 -10.11
C LEU A 134 4.09 9.53 -10.35
N VAL A 135 4.60 10.15 -9.29
CA VAL A 135 5.78 11.03 -9.39
C VAL A 135 7.01 10.24 -9.80
N ASN A 136 7.25 9.08 -9.17
CA ASN A 136 8.43 8.28 -9.48
C ASN A 136 8.34 7.63 -10.86
N ALA A 137 7.18 7.11 -11.28
CA ALA A 137 7.00 6.55 -12.61
C ALA A 137 7.26 7.62 -13.70
N THR A 138 6.74 8.83 -13.51
CA THR A 138 6.94 9.95 -14.45
C THR A 138 8.40 10.40 -14.47
N ALA A 139 9.04 10.57 -13.31
CA ALA A 139 10.43 11.01 -13.21
C ALA A 139 11.38 10.01 -13.88
N PHE A 140 11.18 8.71 -13.66
CA PHE A 140 12.03 7.68 -14.26
C PHE A 140 11.70 7.40 -15.73
N ALA A 141 10.48 7.68 -16.19
CA ALA A 141 10.14 7.55 -17.61
C ALA A 141 10.95 8.48 -18.51
N VAL A 142 11.38 9.64 -18.01
CA VAL A 142 12.19 10.61 -18.76
C VAL A 142 13.66 10.22 -18.77
N SER A 143 14.17 9.61 -17.72
CA SER A 143 15.63 9.46 -17.49
C SER A 143 16.14 8.01 -17.58
N HIS A 144 15.26 7.00 -17.67
CA HIS A 144 15.62 5.59 -17.60
C HIS A 144 14.93 4.76 -18.66
N THR A 145 15.63 3.74 -19.15
CA THR A 145 15.05 2.72 -20.04
C THR A 145 14.02 1.88 -19.33
N LEU A 146 13.14 1.21 -20.08
CA LEU A 146 12.11 0.33 -19.51
C LEU A 146 12.73 -0.75 -18.59
N GLN A 147 13.84 -1.35 -19.01
CA GLN A 147 14.55 -2.37 -18.21
C GLN A 147 15.03 -1.81 -16.86
N GLN A 148 15.61 -0.63 -16.87
CA GLN A 148 16.08 0.03 -15.65
C GLN A 148 14.92 0.36 -14.71
N ARG A 149 13.80 0.84 -15.24
CA ARG A 149 12.58 1.12 -14.45
C ARG A 149 12.00 -0.14 -13.81
N ILE A 150 11.93 -1.24 -14.55
CA ILE A 150 11.49 -2.53 -14.02
C ILE A 150 12.39 -2.94 -12.83
N ILE A 151 13.70 -2.84 -12.97
CA ILE A 151 14.64 -3.16 -11.88
C ILE A 151 14.41 -2.25 -10.66
N ILE A 152 14.32 -0.93 -10.86
CA ILE A 152 14.13 0.05 -9.78
C ILE A 152 12.86 -0.26 -8.99
N PHE A 153 11.73 -0.42 -9.68
CA PHE A 153 10.44 -0.64 -9.04
C PHE A 153 10.30 -2.03 -8.41
N THR A 154 10.87 -3.06 -9.05
CA THR A 154 10.89 -4.41 -8.44
C THR A 154 11.64 -4.40 -7.12
N ILE A 155 12.81 -3.78 -7.06
CA ILE A 155 13.58 -3.67 -5.82
C ILE A 155 12.85 -2.84 -4.78
N CYS A 156 12.24 -1.72 -5.18
CA CYS A 156 11.46 -0.88 -4.30
C CYS A 156 10.31 -1.65 -3.62
N ILE A 157 9.61 -2.52 -4.36
CA ILE A 157 8.47 -3.31 -3.84
C ILE A 157 8.94 -4.47 -2.96
N LEU A 158 10.09 -5.07 -3.28
CA LEU A 158 10.64 -6.22 -2.53
C LEU A 158 11.28 -5.80 -1.20
N PHE A 159 11.68 -4.55 -1.08
CA PHE A 159 12.29 -4.01 0.14
C PHE A 159 11.26 -3.53 1.13
#